data_423f69feb80298977ab3f8d3d299d42d
#
_entry.id   423f69feb80298977ab3f8d3d299d42d
#
_cell.length_a   1.000
_cell.length_b   1.000
_cell.length_c   1.000
_cell.angle_alpha   90.00
_cell.angle_beta   90.00
_cell.angle_gamma   90.00
#
_symmetry.space_group_name_H-M   'P 1'
#
loop_
_entity.id
_entity.type
_entity.pdbx_description
1 polymer ?
#
loop_
_entity_poly.entity_id
_entity_poly.type
_entity_poly.pdbx_seq_one_letter_code
_entity_poly.pdbx_strand_id
1 'polypeptide(L)'
;MFTHSDLAELEARGISVEKAEKQLQSFATGFPELDIVSAASVGNGVLNPSEEEIDAYVKAWQDYLNEGHTVLKFVPASGAASRMFKNLFEYLEDGKKTDFIEKFLSEKDHFAFGPQLANLDEQAAVSHLLKDMNYGNLPKGLLLFHSYEDGPRTPALEHLVEGAMYASPKGEVNIHFTVSHEHLPL
;
A
#
# COMPACT_ATOMS: atom_id res chain seq x y z
N MET A 1 -3.29 -6.97 34.83
CA MET A 1 -2.51 -5.99 35.62
C MET A 1 -1.19 -5.83 34.88
N PHE A 2 -0.82 -4.60 34.50
CA PHE A 2 0.41 -4.31 33.76
C PHE A 2 1.63 -4.43 34.69
N THR A 3 2.73 -4.95 34.15
CA THR A 3 4.04 -4.96 34.82
C THR A 3 4.69 -3.58 34.78
N HIS A 4 5.78 -3.38 35.52
CA HIS A 4 6.57 -2.14 35.42
C HIS A 4 7.13 -1.91 34.01
N SER A 5 7.50 -2.98 33.29
CA SER A 5 7.97 -2.90 31.91
C SER A 5 6.86 -2.43 30.97
N ASP A 6 5.65 -2.97 31.12
CA ASP A 6 4.49 -2.59 30.30
C ASP A 6 4.13 -1.11 30.51
N LEU A 7 4.17 -0.64 31.76
CA LEU A 7 3.90 0.76 32.07
C LEU A 7 4.92 1.71 31.44
N ALA A 8 6.21 1.35 31.50
CA ALA A 8 7.27 2.13 30.87
C ALA A 8 7.12 2.17 29.34
N GLU A 9 6.72 1.06 28.73
CA GLU A 9 6.47 1.01 27.27
C GLU A 9 5.25 1.82 26.88
N LEU A 10 4.16 1.75 27.63
CA LEU A 10 2.96 2.56 27.41
C LEU A 10 3.28 4.06 27.48
N GLU A 11 4.06 4.47 28.51
CA GLU A 11 4.49 5.85 28.67
C GLU A 11 5.36 6.31 27.50
N ALA A 12 6.34 5.50 27.07
CA ALA A 12 7.21 5.79 25.95
C ALA A 12 6.45 5.97 24.61
N ARG A 13 5.31 5.29 24.48
CA ARG A 13 4.39 5.38 23.33
C ARG A 13 3.32 6.45 23.47
N GLY A 14 3.25 7.16 24.58
CA GLY A 14 2.20 8.15 24.85
C GLY A 14 0.79 7.53 25.00
N ILE A 15 0.71 6.27 25.43
CA ILE A 15 -0.53 5.54 25.63
C ILE A 15 -0.87 5.55 27.11
N SER A 16 -2.06 6.06 27.49
CA SER A 16 -2.50 5.99 28.89
C SER A 16 -2.87 4.56 29.29
N VAL A 17 -2.64 4.23 30.57
CA VAL A 17 -3.03 2.93 31.15
C VAL A 17 -4.52 2.67 30.96
N GLU A 18 -5.37 3.69 31.19
CA GLU A 18 -6.82 3.60 30.98
C GLU A 18 -7.19 3.20 29.56
N LYS A 19 -6.50 3.78 28.55
CA LYS A 19 -6.72 3.43 27.13
C LYS A 19 -6.34 1.97 26.86
N ALA A 20 -5.22 1.52 27.40
CA ALA A 20 -4.77 0.14 27.26
C ALA A 20 -5.74 -0.85 27.94
N GLU A 21 -6.20 -0.55 29.14
CA GLU A 21 -7.19 -1.36 29.86
C GLU A 21 -8.52 -1.45 29.10
N LYS A 22 -9.00 -0.32 28.53
CA LYS A 22 -10.19 -0.31 27.71
C LYS A 22 -10.04 -1.16 26.45
N GLN A 23 -8.87 -1.15 25.81
CA GLN A 23 -8.58 -2.01 24.68
C GLN A 23 -8.61 -3.50 25.07
N LEU A 24 -7.95 -3.86 26.18
CA LEU A 24 -7.99 -5.23 26.69
C LEU A 24 -9.41 -5.68 27.03
N GLN A 25 -10.22 -4.80 27.64
CA GLN A 25 -11.63 -5.08 27.90
C GLN A 25 -12.39 -5.33 26.60
N SER A 26 -12.17 -4.51 25.56
CA SER A 26 -12.81 -4.70 24.26
C SER A 26 -12.43 -6.04 23.59
N PHE A 27 -11.20 -6.53 23.77
CA PHE A 27 -10.82 -7.88 23.32
C PHE A 27 -11.57 -8.98 24.08
N ALA A 28 -11.84 -8.78 25.38
CA ALA A 28 -12.55 -9.77 26.21
C ALA A 28 -14.07 -9.78 25.98
N THR A 29 -14.66 -8.62 25.77
CA THR A 29 -16.13 -8.44 25.68
C THR A 29 -16.65 -8.28 24.25
N GLY A 30 -15.76 -8.07 23.28
CA GLY A 30 -16.11 -7.65 21.92
C GLY A 30 -16.41 -6.16 21.83
N PHE A 31 -16.64 -5.70 20.62
CA PHE A 31 -17.10 -4.34 20.33
C PHE A 31 -18.62 -4.33 20.17
N PRO A 32 -19.30 -3.22 20.49
CA PRO A 32 -20.71 -3.10 20.16
C PRO A 32 -20.90 -3.21 18.65
N GLU A 33 -22.00 -3.84 18.27
CA GLU A 33 -22.39 -3.91 16.86
C GLU A 33 -22.61 -2.50 16.30
N LEU A 34 -22.23 -2.31 15.03
CA LEU A 34 -22.51 -1.04 14.35
C LEU A 34 -23.99 -1.00 13.96
N ASP A 35 -24.62 0.13 14.23
CA ASP A 35 -25.99 0.40 13.77
C ASP A 35 -25.97 0.72 12.27
N ILE A 36 -26.16 -0.33 11.46
CA ILE A 36 -26.12 -0.23 10.00
C ILE A 36 -27.53 0.06 9.49
N VAL A 37 -27.76 1.25 8.95
CA VAL A 37 -29.06 1.69 8.44
C VAL A 37 -29.40 1.01 7.13
N SER A 38 -28.47 0.98 6.17
CA SER A 38 -28.67 0.34 4.87
C SER A 38 -27.33 0.08 4.16
N ALA A 39 -27.34 -0.79 3.15
CA ALA A 39 -26.21 -0.91 2.22
C ALA A 39 -26.11 0.35 1.34
N ALA A 40 -24.87 0.78 1.05
CA ALA A 40 -24.66 1.84 0.07
C ALA A 40 -25.05 1.35 -1.32
N SER A 41 -25.75 2.18 -2.06
CA SER A 41 -26.18 1.94 -3.44
C SER A 41 -26.11 3.21 -4.26
N VAL A 42 -26.22 3.12 -5.58
CA VAL A 42 -26.26 4.30 -6.46
C VAL A 42 -27.43 5.21 -6.05
N GLY A 43 -27.13 6.48 -5.83
CA GLY A 43 -28.08 7.47 -5.30
C GLY A 43 -28.27 7.42 -3.77
N ASN A 44 -27.67 6.44 -3.08
CA ASN A 44 -27.65 6.32 -1.63
C ASN A 44 -26.26 5.94 -1.13
N GLY A 45 -25.35 6.90 -1.08
CA GLY A 45 -23.96 6.71 -0.62
C GLY A 45 -22.95 6.35 -1.72
N VAL A 46 -23.41 5.95 -2.93
CA VAL A 46 -22.56 5.70 -4.10
C VAL A 46 -22.94 6.71 -5.19
N LEU A 47 -21.95 7.44 -5.69
CA LEU A 47 -22.10 8.34 -6.84
C LEU A 47 -21.82 7.56 -8.13
N ASN A 48 -22.67 7.77 -9.14
CA ASN A 48 -22.44 7.31 -10.51
C ASN A 48 -22.68 8.51 -11.45
N PRO A 49 -21.68 9.42 -11.53
CA PRO A 49 -21.86 10.67 -12.28
C PRO A 49 -21.98 10.42 -13.77
N SER A 50 -22.77 11.27 -14.45
CA SER A 50 -22.80 11.36 -15.90
C SER A 50 -21.50 11.96 -16.44
N GLU A 51 -21.27 11.85 -17.75
CA GLU A 51 -20.11 12.47 -18.41
C GLU A 51 -20.08 13.99 -18.19
N GLU A 52 -21.24 14.66 -18.24
CA GLU A 52 -21.37 16.10 -18.01
C GLU A 52 -20.99 16.48 -16.56
N GLU A 53 -21.36 15.66 -15.57
CA GLU A 53 -20.97 15.86 -14.17
C GLU A 53 -19.47 15.62 -13.97
N ILE A 54 -18.89 14.62 -14.64
CA ILE A 54 -17.43 14.37 -14.61
C ILE A 54 -16.70 15.59 -15.18
N ASP A 55 -17.11 16.10 -16.33
CA ASP A 55 -16.52 17.28 -16.95
C ASP A 55 -16.61 18.52 -16.03
N ALA A 56 -17.75 18.67 -15.34
CA ALA A 56 -17.92 19.74 -14.37
C ALA A 56 -16.95 19.62 -13.18
N TYR A 57 -16.74 18.39 -12.66
CA TYR A 57 -15.77 18.15 -11.59
C TYR A 57 -14.33 18.38 -12.05
N VAL A 58 -13.98 17.94 -13.26
CA VAL A 58 -12.66 18.19 -13.84
C VAL A 58 -12.42 19.69 -13.99
N LYS A 59 -13.43 20.41 -14.52
CA LYS A 59 -13.34 21.88 -14.64
C LYS A 59 -13.16 22.54 -13.29
N ALA A 60 -13.95 22.19 -12.30
CA ALA A 60 -13.85 22.74 -10.94
C ALA A 60 -12.45 22.52 -10.33
N TRP A 61 -11.87 21.36 -10.58
CA TRP A 61 -10.50 21.07 -10.14
C TRP A 61 -9.46 21.95 -10.86
N GLN A 62 -9.59 22.10 -12.18
CA GLN A 62 -8.69 22.98 -12.95
C GLN A 62 -8.79 24.46 -12.50
N ASP A 63 -10.01 24.92 -12.27
CA ASP A 63 -10.24 26.29 -11.76
C ASP A 63 -9.55 26.47 -10.39
N TYR A 64 -9.70 25.49 -9.48
CA TYR A 64 -9.04 25.48 -8.18
C TYR A 64 -7.49 25.53 -8.27
N LEU A 65 -6.90 24.74 -9.18
CA LEU A 65 -5.46 24.78 -9.43
C LEU A 65 -5.01 26.15 -9.95
N ASN A 66 -5.80 26.78 -10.83
CA ASN A 66 -5.49 28.07 -11.43
C ASN A 66 -5.60 29.24 -10.43
N GLU A 67 -6.40 29.11 -9.38
CA GLU A 67 -6.50 30.09 -8.28
C GLU A 67 -5.26 30.15 -7.41
N GLY A 68 -4.34 29.23 -7.61
CA GLY A 68 -3.02 29.20 -6.95
C GLY A 68 -3.01 28.63 -5.55
N HIS A 69 -3.97 27.78 -5.26
CA HIS A 69 -3.99 27.00 -4.01
C HIS A 69 -2.79 26.06 -3.91
N THR A 70 -2.32 25.80 -2.70
CA THR A 70 -1.34 24.75 -2.44
C THR A 70 -2.05 23.40 -2.37
N VAL A 71 -1.62 22.46 -3.20
CA VAL A 71 -2.13 21.09 -3.20
C VAL A 71 -1.09 20.16 -2.61
N LEU A 72 -1.50 19.30 -1.70
CA LEU A 72 -0.67 18.24 -1.12
C LEU A 72 -1.28 16.88 -1.46
N LYS A 73 -0.52 16.05 -2.17
CA LYS A 73 -0.86 14.64 -2.37
C LYS A 73 -0.35 13.84 -1.17
N PHE A 74 -1.28 13.32 -0.37
CA PHE A 74 -0.94 12.51 0.81
C PHE A 74 -0.98 11.01 0.45
N VAL A 75 0.16 10.32 0.61
CA VAL A 75 0.33 8.91 0.22
C VAL A 75 0.72 8.07 1.45
N PRO A 76 -0.20 7.28 2.02
CA PRO A 76 0.14 6.31 3.05
C PRO A 76 0.92 5.14 2.44
N ALA A 77 2.23 5.07 2.69
CA ALA A 77 3.14 4.11 2.07
C ALA A 77 3.90 3.22 3.09
N SER A 78 3.37 3.08 4.31
CA SER A 78 4.02 2.31 5.39
C SER A 78 3.89 0.79 5.25
N GLY A 79 3.10 0.29 4.27
CA GLY A 79 2.81 -1.13 4.12
C GLY A 79 4.00 -1.94 3.63
N ALA A 80 4.43 -2.95 4.42
CA ALA A 80 5.38 -3.96 3.99
C ALA A 80 4.73 -4.96 3.03
N ALA A 81 5.56 -5.54 2.14
CA ALA A 81 5.10 -6.52 1.15
C ALA A 81 5.05 -7.97 1.68
N SER A 82 5.49 -8.24 2.90
CA SER A 82 5.67 -9.58 3.46
C SER A 82 4.46 -10.51 3.30
N ARG A 83 3.23 -10.00 3.49
CA ARG A 83 2.01 -10.80 3.31
C ARG A 83 1.73 -11.20 1.85
N MET A 84 2.18 -10.39 0.89
CA MET A 84 2.00 -10.70 -0.55
C MET A 84 2.83 -11.91 -0.97
N PHE A 85 3.99 -12.06 -0.38
CA PHE A 85 4.96 -13.10 -0.73
C PHE A 85 4.96 -14.28 0.24
N LYS A 86 3.99 -14.36 1.17
CA LYS A 86 3.91 -15.42 2.16
C LYS A 86 4.03 -16.82 1.53
N ASN A 87 3.24 -17.11 0.51
CA ASN A 87 3.25 -18.44 -0.14
C ASN A 87 4.59 -18.73 -0.84
N LEU A 88 5.29 -17.71 -1.33
CA LEU A 88 6.62 -17.89 -1.92
C LEU A 88 7.69 -18.19 -0.86
N PHE A 89 7.58 -17.61 0.33
CA PHE A 89 8.43 -17.96 1.47
C PHE A 89 8.19 -19.43 1.89
N GLU A 90 6.93 -19.83 2.03
CA GLU A 90 6.55 -21.22 2.35
C GLU A 90 7.10 -22.21 1.30
N TYR A 91 7.01 -21.86 0.02
CA TYR A 91 7.59 -22.67 -1.05
C TYR A 91 9.12 -22.83 -0.95
N LEU A 92 9.85 -21.79 -0.53
CA LEU A 92 11.30 -21.91 -0.32
C LEU A 92 11.65 -22.80 0.88
N GLU A 93 10.77 -22.91 1.87
CA GLU A 93 10.99 -23.71 3.08
C GLU A 93 10.67 -25.20 2.83
N ASP A 94 9.55 -25.51 2.20
CA ASP A 94 9.04 -26.89 2.11
C ASP A 94 9.07 -27.48 0.68
N GLY A 95 9.33 -26.65 -0.34
CA GLY A 95 9.37 -27.06 -1.75
C GLY A 95 8.01 -27.42 -2.36
N LYS A 96 6.91 -27.19 -1.62
CA LYS A 96 5.59 -27.64 -2.03
C LYS A 96 4.95 -26.70 -3.04
N LYS A 97 4.66 -27.22 -4.24
CA LYS A 97 3.91 -26.47 -5.27
C LYS A 97 2.42 -26.51 -4.97
N THR A 98 1.89 -25.37 -4.56
CA THR A 98 0.45 -25.11 -4.49
C THR A 98 -0.03 -24.50 -5.81
N ASP A 99 -1.34 -24.45 -6.04
CA ASP A 99 -1.93 -23.80 -7.22
C ASP A 99 -1.45 -22.35 -7.38
N PHE A 100 -1.23 -21.66 -6.25
CA PHE A 100 -0.68 -20.29 -6.25
C PHE A 100 0.76 -20.27 -6.80
N ILE A 101 1.59 -21.23 -6.37
CA ILE A 101 3.00 -21.32 -6.82
C ILE A 101 3.06 -21.70 -8.30
N GLU A 102 2.26 -22.66 -8.74
CA GLU A 102 2.19 -23.05 -10.14
C GLU A 102 1.78 -21.89 -11.04
N LYS A 103 0.75 -21.14 -10.61
CA LYS A 103 0.29 -19.96 -11.32
C LYS A 103 1.37 -18.86 -11.36
N PHE A 104 1.99 -18.56 -10.22
CA PHE A 104 3.07 -17.57 -10.15
C PHE A 104 4.22 -17.91 -11.11
N LEU A 105 4.67 -19.17 -11.10
CA LEU A 105 5.78 -19.62 -11.93
C LEU A 105 5.43 -19.60 -13.43
N SER A 106 4.19 -19.94 -13.78
CA SER A 106 3.73 -19.92 -15.19
C SER A 106 3.56 -18.49 -15.72
N GLU A 107 3.26 -17.53 -14.84
CA GLU A 107 3.00 -16.14 -15.20
C GLU A 107 4.19 -15.20 -14.88
N LYS A 108 5.33 -15.72 -14.38
CA LYS A 108 6.44 -14.92 -13.87
C LYS A 108 6.97 -13.89 -14.88
N ASP A 109 6.93 -14.19 -16.16
CA ASP A 109 7.42 -13.32 -17.22
C ASP A 109 6.49 -12.13 -17.53
N HIS A 110 5.24 -12.19 -17.03
CA HIS A 110 4.25 -11.11 -17.20
C HIS A 110 4.36 -10.02 -16.13
N PHE A 111 5.09 -10.27 -15.04
CA PHE A 111 5.29 -9.25 -14.01
C PHE A 111 6.30 -8.18 -14.46
N ALA A 112 6.16 -6.97 -13.93
CA ALA A 112 7.08 -5.87 -14.21
C ALA A 112 8.55 -6.20 -13.85
N PHE A 113 8.75 -7.07 -12.88
CA PHE A 113 10.05 -7.63 -12.48
C PHE A 113 10.42 -8.93 -13.21
N GLY A 114 9.55 -9.44 -14.10
CA GLY A 114 9.74 -10.70 -14.83
C GLY A 114 11.06 -10.85 -15.55
N PRO A 115 11.54 -9.82 -16.28
CA PRO A 115 12.85 -9.89 -16.96
C PRO A 115 14.01 -10.26 -16.03
N GLN A 116 13.94 -9.93 -14.75
CA GLN A 116 14.98 -10.25 -13.78
C GLN A 116 14.93 -11.73 -13.34
N LEU A 117 13.84 -12.44 -13.63
CA LEU A 117 13.63 -13.85 -13.30
C LEU A 117 13.75 -14.78 -14.53
N ALA A 118 13.86 -14.23 -15.73
CA ALA A 118 13.66 -14.96 -17.00
C ALA A 118 14.56 -16.19 -17.20
N ASN A 119 15.82 -16.13 -16.76
CA ASN A 119 16.82 -17.19 -16.99
C ASN A 119 17.05 -18.07 -15.73
N LEU A 120 16.20 -17.96 -14.75
CA LEU A 120 16.32 -18.69 -13.49
C LEU A 120 15.36 -19.89 -13.48
N ASP A 121 15.81 -21.01 -12.89
CA ASP A 121 14.91 -22.11 -12.57
C ASP A 121 13.90 -21.67 -11.52
N GLU A 122 12.87 -22.47 -11.30
CA GLU A 122 11.73 -22.12 -10.44
C GLU A 122 12.13 -21.72 -9.03
N GLN A 123 12.99 -22.50 -8.38
CA GLN A 123 13.44 -22.25 -7.01
C GLN A 123 14.40 -21.06 -6.95
N ALA A 124 15.31 -20.96 -7.91
CA ALA A 124 16.22 -19.82 -8.03
C ALA A 124 15.46 -18.53 -8.28
N ALA A 125 14.42 -18.53 -9.13
CA ALA A 125 13.59 -17.35 -9.39
C ALA A 125 12.90 -16.84 -8.13
N VAL A 126 12.28 -17.73 -7.34
CA VAL A 126 11.64 -17.35 -6.08
C VAL A 126 12.67 -16.87 -5.06
N SER A 127 13.82 -17.56 -4.95
CA SER A 127 14.91 -17.14 -4.05
C SER A 127 15.46 -15.77 -4.44
N HIS A 128 15.70 -15.55 -5.72
CA HIS A 128 16.20 -14.26 -6.23
C HIS A 128 15.22 -13.12 -5.91
N LEU A 129 13.93 -13.32 -6.18
CA LEU A 129 12.89 -12.33 -5.89
C LEU A 129 12.85 -11.96 -4.41
N LEU A 130 12.86 -12.95 -3.52
CA LEU A 130 12.66 -12.71 -2.09
C LEU A 130 13.92 -12.25 -1.37
N LYS A 131 15.11 -12.77 -1.75
CA LYS A 131 16.37 -12.54 -1.03
C LYS A 131 17.23 -11.50 -1.72
N ASP A 132 17.56 -11.69 -2.99
CA ASP A 132 18.50 -10.81 -3.68
C ASP A 132 17.86 -9.48 -4.06
N MET A 133 16.63 -9.50 -4.57
CA MET A 133 15.82 -8.31 -4.81
C MET A 133 15.14 -7.78 -3.53
N ASN A 134 15.18 -8.56 -2.45
CA ASN A 134 14.64 -8.23 -1.12
C ASN A 134 13.15 -7.87 -1.08
N TYR A 135 12.35 -8.36 -2.04
CA TYR A 135 10.94 -7.99 -2.19
C TYR A 135 10.08 -8.35 -0.96
N GLY A 136 10.48 -9.37 -0.21
CA GLY A 136 9.80 -9.75 1.02
C GLY A 136 9.86 -8.71 2.14
N ASN A 137 10.88 -7.86 2.16
CA ASN A 137 11.12 -6.88 3.23
C ASN A 137 10.97 -5.42 2.77
N LEU A 138 10.96 -5.17 1.47
CA LEU A 138 10.78 -3.81 0.95
C LEU A 138 9.35 -3.30 1.20
N PRO A 139 9.17 -1.99 1.37
CA PRO A 139 7.84 -1.40 1.34
C PRO A 139 7.23 -1.56 -0.06
N LYS A 140 5.93 -1.78 -0.13
CA LYS A 140 5.21 -1.96 -1.41
C LYS A 140 5.46 -0.83 -2.40
N GLY A 141 5.69 0.38 -1.91
CA GLY A 141 5.98 1.55 -2.73
C GLY A 141 7.25 1.46 -3.57
N LEU A 142 8.17 0.55 -3.22
CA LEU A 142 9.45 0.38 -3.92
C LEU A 142 9.52 -0.88 -4.79
N LEU A 143 8.44 -1.66 -4.89
CA LEU A 143 8.39 -2.83 -5.76
C LEU A 143 8.02 -2.44 -7.19
N LEU A 144 8.59 -3.11 -8.17
CA LEU A 144 8.24 -2.90 -9.58
C LEU A 144 6.89 -3.56 -9.89
N PHE A 145 5.82 -2.79 -9.90
CA PHE A 145 4.47 -3.30 -10.17
C PHE A 145 3.89 -2.86 -11.52
N HIS A 146 4.42 -1.80 -12.09
CA HIS A 146 3.88 -1.19 -13.31
C HIS A 146 4.84 -1.41 -14.47
N SER A 147 4.32 -1.91 -15.60
CA SER A 147 5.07 -2.13 -16.83
C SER A 147 4.66 -1.10 -17.88
N TYR A 148 5.63 -0.44 -18.46
CA TYR A 148 5.46 0.53 -19.55
C TYR A 148 6.47 0.24 -20.68
N GLU A 149 6.27 0.84 -21.85
CA GLU A 149 7.19 0.69 -22.98
C GLU A 149 8.60 1.21 -22.67
N ASP A 150 8.70 2.25 -21.84
CA ASP A 150 9.95 2.87 -21.40
C ASP A 150 10.59 2.18 -20.18
N GLY A 151 9.95 1.15 -19.64
CA GLY A 151 10.46 0.33 -18.54
C GLY A 151 9.51 0.22 -17.35
N PRO A 152 9.86 -0.63 -16.37
CA PRO A 152 9.03 -0.82 -15.19
C PRO A 152 9.17 0.34 -14.21
N ARG A 153 8.08 0.63 -13.48
CA ARG A 153 8.04 1.68 -12.45
C ARG A 153 7.55 1.15 -11.12
N THR A 154 8.00 1.80 -10.05
CA THR A 154 7.53 1.56 -8.69
C THR A 154 6.27 2.38 -8.41
N PRO A 155 5.40 1.96 -7.46
CA PRO A 155 4.28 2.78 -7.02
C PRO A 155 4.69 4.16 -6.50
N ALA A 156 5.85 4.29 -5.87
CA ALA A 156 6.35 5.59 -5.42
C ALA A 156 6.59 6.53 -6.62
N LEU A 157 7.21 6.02 -7.70
CA LEU A 157 7.40 6.80 -8.92
C LEU A 157 6.06 7.16 -9.58
N GLU A 158 5.09 6.22 -9.61
CA GLU A 158 3.75 6.50 -10.13
C GLU A 158 3.06 7.62 -9.35
N HIS A 159 3.19 7.65 -8.03
CA HIS A 159 2.65 8.76 -7.24
C HIS A 159 3.28 10.12 -7.56
N LEU A 160 4.57 10.15 -7.94
CA LEU A 160 5.23 11.37 -8.43
C LEU A 160 4.67 11.79 -9.80
N VAL A 161 4.55 10.84 -10.73
CA VAL A 161 3.96 11.08 -12.06
C VAL A 161 2.52 11.59 -11.94
N GLU A 162 1.69 10.92 -11.16
CA GLU A 162 0.31 11.35 -10.88
C GLU A 162 0.25 12.74 -10.26
N GLY A 163 1.12 13.03 -9.28
CA GLY A 163 1.22 14.35 -8.66
C GLY A 163 1.51 15.44 -9.70
N ALA A 164 2.42 15.17 -10.63
CA ALA A 164 2.75 16.08 -11.73
C ALA A 164 1.58 16.28 -12.70
N MET A 165 0.80 15.21 -12.96
CA MET A 165 -0.30 15.25 -13.93
C MET A 165 -1.52 16.03 -13.44
N TYR A 166 -1.92 15.87 -12.17
CA TYR A 166 -3.19 16.43 -11.70
C TYR A 166 -3.13 17.21 -10.37
N ALA A 167 -1.99 17.27 -9.71
CA ALA A 167 -1.85 17.94 -8.42
C ALA A 167 -0.66 18.92 -8.39
N SER A 168 -0.39 19.60 -9.50
CA SER A 168 0.76 20.49 -9.67
C SER A 168 0.33 21.93 -10.02
N PRO A 169 -0.25 22.69 -9.08
CA PRO A 169 -0.54 24.11 -9.31
C PRO A 169 0.77 24.84 -9.61
N LYS A 170 0.79 25.63 -10.69
CA LYS A 170 1.98 26.41 -11.12
C LYS A 170 3.25 25.56 -11.36
N GLY A 171 3.10 24.27 -11.62
CA GLY A 171 4.23 23.36 -11.84
C GLY A 171 4.93 22.88 -10.57
N GLU A 172 4.38 23.15 -9.40
CA GLU A 172 4.88 22.64 -8.12
C GLU A 172 4.14 21.39 -7.71
N VAL A 173 4.88 20.33 -7.33
CA VAL A 173 4.33 19.08 -6.84
C VAL A 173 4.71 18.88 -5.38
N ASN A 174 3.72 18.83 -4.50
CA ASN A 174 3.91 18.55 -3.09
C ASN A 174 3.35 17.17 -2.79
N ILE A 175 4.20 16.24 -2.34
CA ILE A 175 3.80 14.89 -1.97
C ILE A 175 4.33 14.56 -0.59
N HIS A 176 3.45 14.03 0.25
CA HIS A 176 3.79 13.51 1.56
C HIS A 176 3.66 11.98 1.54
N PHE A 177 4.78 11.27 1.71
CA PHE A 177 4.78 9.83 1.91
C PHE A 177 4.87 9.51 3.40
N THR A 178 3.91 8.75 3.91
CA THR A 178 4.00 8.17 5.26
C THR A 178 4.68 6.82 5.15
N VAL A 179 5.84 6.65 5.76
CA VAL A 179 6.61 5.42 5.77
C VAL A 179 6.87 4.94 7.20
N SER A 180 7.15 3.66 7.39
CA SER A 180 7.65 3.17 8.67
C SER A 180 9.08 3.63 8.91
N HIS A 181 9.48 3.73 10.18
CA HIS A 181 10.81 4.25 10.54
C HIS A 181 11.95 3.46 9.90
N GLU A 182 11.80 2.15 9.81
CA GLU A 182 12.77 1.23 9.19
C GLU A 182 12.94 1.44 7.69
N HIS A 183 11.92 1.97 6.99
CA HIS A 183 11.94 2.21 5.55
C HIS A 183 12.31 3.66 5.19
N LEU A 184 12.48 4.54 6.18
CA LEU A 184 12.81 5.95 5.93
C LEU A 184 14.13 6.17 5.18
N PRO A 185 15.18 5.34 5.35
CA PRO A 185 16.44 5.49 4.62
C PRO A 185 16.41 5.02 3.17
N LEU A 186 15.38 4.30 2.74
CA LEU A 186 15.23 3.74 1.39
C LEU A 186 14.66 4.76 0.43
#